data_01732bb2f29f4d85305abed29b7047c9
#
_entry.id   01732bb2f29f4d85305abed29b7047c9
#
_cell.length_a   1.000
_cell.length_b   1.000
_cell.length_c   1.000
_cell.angle_alpha   90.00
_cell.angle_beta   90.00
_cell.angle_gamma   90.00
#
_symmetry.space_group_name_H-M   'P 1'
#
loop_
_entity.id
_entity.type
_entity.pdbx_description
1 polymer ?
#
loop_
_entity_poly.entity_id
_entity_poly.type
_entity_poly.pdbx_seq_one_letter_code
_entity_poly.pdbx_strand_id
1 'polypeptide(L)'
;MKIIDVKKQAAMKNIHNVNAAKVYDSEFALTVHLTLKAGESLKPHITPVDVFFYVLEGEPTIMVGKEKQKVKADHLIESPAKIPHCIYNETDQIVRVLVVKVPKPKSETKLL
;
A
#
# COMPACT_ATOMS: atom_id res chain seq x y z
N MET A 1 -23.74 -11.74 3.96
CA MET A 1 -22.41 -11.14 4.09
C MET A 1 -21.65 -11.31 2.78
N LYS A 2 -20.70 -10.43 2.51
CA LYS A 2 -19.83 -10.56 1.34
C LYS A 2 -18.43 -10.91 1.81
N ILE A 3 -17.87 -11.99 1.29
CA ILE A 3 -16.53 -12.46 1.64
C ILE A 3 -15.62 -12.28 0.42
N ILE A 4 -14.50 -11.60 0.61
CA ILE A 4 -13.49 -11.39 -0.41
C ILE A 4 -12.29 -12.25 -0.06
N ASP A 5 -11.93 -13.17 -0.96
CA ASP A 5 -10.65 -13.88 -0.83
C ASP A 5 -9.58 -12.97 -1.42
N VAL A 6 -8.84 -12.31 -0.54
CA VAL A 6 -7.92 -11.24 -0.91
C VAL A 6 -6.83 -11.71 -1.88
N LYS A 7 -6.31 -12.91 -1.68
CA LYS A 7 -5.25 -13.45 -2.55
C LYS A 7 -5.73 -13.81 -3.95
N LYS A 8 -7.05 -13.97 -4.13
CA LYS A 8 -7.65 -14.33 -5.41
C LYS A 8 -8.21 -13.16 -6.20
N GLN A 9 -8.12 -11.95 -5.67
CA GLN A 9 -8.59 -10.76 -6.38
C GLN A 9 -7.71 -10.47 -7.57
N ALA A 10 -8.35 -10.06 -8.69
CA ALA A 10 -7.63 -9.72 -9.90
C ALA A 10 -6.75 -8.48 -9.68
N ALA A 11 -5.51 -8.57 -10.13
CA ALA A 11 -4.60 -7.43 -10.12
C ALA A 11 -5.08 -6.35 -11.09
N MET A 12 -4.93 -5.09 -10.72
CA MET A 12 -5.23 -3.95 -11.56
C MET A 12 -3.95 -3.31 -12.07
N LYS A 13 -4.01 -2.67 -13.23
CA LYS A 13 -2.92 -1.84 -13.71
C LYS A 13 -2.73 -0.68 -12.77
N ASN A 14 -1.47 -0.33 -12.50
CA ASN A 14 -1.15 0.77 -11.61
C ASN A 14 0.16 1.43 -12.01
N ILE A 15 0.37 2.64 -11.50
CA ILE A 15 1.53 3.45 -11.83
C ILE A 15 2.85 2.87 -11.32
N HIS A 16 2.79 1.93 -10.37
CA HIS A 16 3.98 1.31 -9.78
C HIS A 16 4.38 0.02 -10.48
N ASN A 17 3.52 -0.51 -11.35
CA ASN A 17 3.74 -1.78 -12.04
C ASN A 17 4.02 -2.95 -11.09
N VAL A 18 3.24 -3.04 -10.03
CA VAL A 18 3.30 -4.12 -9.04
C VAL A 18 1.94 -4.80 -8.91
N ASN A 19 1.88 -5.93 -8.22
CA ASN A 19 0.63 -6.63 -7.97
C ASN A 19 -0.18 -5.86 -6.93
N ALA A 20 -1.26 -5.21 -7.37
CA ALA A 20 -2.17 -4.46 -6.52
C ALA A 20 -3.60 -4.82 -6.88
N ALA A 21 -4.43 -5.09 -5.89
CA ALA A 21 -5.83 -5.44 -6.11
C ALA A 21 -6.72 -4.67 -5.14
N LYS A 22 -7.81 -4.09 -5.65
CA LYS A 22 -8.83 -3.50 -4.78
C LYS A 22 -9.57 -4.61 -4.05
N VAL A 23 -9.63 -4.53 -2.74
CA VAL A 23 -10.32 -5.51 -1.91
C VAL A 23 -11.51 -4.92 -1.15
N TYR A 24 -11.55 -3.61 -1.01
CA TYR A 24 -12.69 -2.88 -0.45
C TYR A 24 -12.77 -1.50 -1.10
N ASP A 25 -13.97 -1.13 -1.55
CA ASP A 25 -14.17 0.16 -2.22
C ASP A 25 -15.56 0.67 -1.85
N SER A 26 -15.60 1.74 -1.06
CA SER A 26 -16.83 2.43 -0.68
C SER A 26 -16.59 3.94 -0.78
N GLU A 27 -17.63 4.73 -0.57
CA GLU A 27 -17.47 6.18 -0.54
C GLU A 27 -16.62 6.67 0.64
N PHE A 28 -16.45 5.84 1.66
CA PHE A 28 -15.74 6.23 2.89
C PHE A 28 -14.29 5.75 2.93
N ALA A 29 -13.97 4.65 2.24
CA ALA A 29 -12.63 4.09 2.28
C ALA A 29 -12.33 3.28 1.03
N LEU A 30 -11.04 3.25 0.69
CA LEU A 30 -10.52 2.40 -0.38
C LEU A 30 -9.39 1.56 0.19
N THR A 31 -9.48 0.23 0.05
CA THR A 31 -8.44 -0.69 0.50
C THR A 31 -7.86 -1.43 -0.68
N VAL A 32 -6.54 -1.39 -0.79
CA VAL A 32 -5.78 -2.07 -1.84
C VAL A 32 -4.85 -3.08 -1.17
N HIS A 33 -4.83 -4.30 -1.69
CA HIS A 33 -3.88 -5.32 -1.28
C HIS A 33 -2.69 -5.30 -2.24
N LEU A 34 -1.49 -5.08 -1.68
CA LEU A 34 -0.25 -5.09 -2.43
C LEU A 34 0.52 -6.37 -2.17
N THR A 35 1.07 -6.95 -3.23
CA THR A 35 2.06 -8.02 -3.13
C THR A 35 3.31 -7.53 -3.85
N LEU A 36 4.43 -7.50 -3.13
CA LEU A 36 5.72 -7.13 -3.68
C LEU A 36 6.64 -8.34 -3.67
N LYS A 37 7.15 -8.70 -4.84
CA LYS A 37 8.19 -9.71 -4.97
C LYS A 37 9.53 -9.13 -4.53
N ALA A 38 10.52 -10.00 -4.35
CA ALA A 38 11.88 -9.58 -4.01
C ALA A 38 12.36 -8.46 -4.96
N GLY A 39 12.82 -7.36 -4.40
CA GLY A 39 13.36 -6.23 -5.14
C GLY A 39 12.32 -5.26 -5.72
N GLU A 40 11.03 -5.60 -5.65
CA GLU A 40 10.00 -4.68 -6.13
C GLU A 40 9.75 -3.55 -5.12
N SER A 41 9.34 -2.41 -5.64
CA SER A 41 8.98 -1.26 -4.81
C SER A 41 7.91 -0.42 -5.48
N LEU A 42 7.20 0.35 -4.68
CA LEU A 42 6.40 1.45 -5.22
C LEU A 42 7.34 2.59 -5.61
N LYS A 43 6.84 3.47 -6.46
CA LYS A 43 7.52 4.75 -6.75
C LYS A 43 7.12 5.75 -5.67
N PRO A 44 8.03 6.61 -5.21
CA PRO A 44 7.67 7.68 -4.27
C PRO A 44 6.51 8.51 -4.82
N HIS A 45 5.50 8.75 -3.99
CA HIS A 45 4.28 9.40 -4.43
C HIS A 45 3.56 10.08 -3.26
N ILE A 46 2.58 10.90 -3.62
CA ILE A 46 1.73 11.63 -2.68
C ILE A 46 0.29 11.20 -2.88
N THR A 47 -0.38 10.86 -1.79
CA THR A 47 -1.81 10.57 -1.79
C THR A 47 -2.56 11.75 -1.15
N PRO A 48 -3.68 12.21 -1.73
CA PRO A 48 -4.37 13.40 -1.23
C PRO A 48 -5.14 13.21 0.07
N VAL A 49 -5.23 11.99 0.58
CA VAL A 49 -5.93 11.64 1.82
C VAL A 49 -5.01 10.89 2.77
N ASP A 50 -5.43 10.75 4.02
CA ASP A 50 -4.70 9.93 4.98
C ASP A 50 -4.69 8.47 4.53
N VAL A 51 -3.57 7.82 4.78
CA VAL A 51 -3.34 6.42 4.43
C VAL A 51 -2.75 5.73 5.65
N PHE A 52 -3.14 4.48 5.87
CA PHE A 52 -2.31 3.62 6.69
C PHE A 52 -1.94 2.36 5.94
N PHE A 53 -0.78 1.84 6.26
CA PHE A 53 -0.30 0.55 5.74
C PHE A 53 -0.38 -0.47 6.87
N TYR A 54 -0.92 -1.63 6.57
CA TYR A 54 -0.91 -2.75 7.52
C TYR A 54 -0.15 -3.91 6.89
N VAL A 55 0.96 -4.31 7.51
CA VAL A 55 1.80 -5.37 6.96
C VAL A 55 1.20 -6.72 7.30
N LEU A 56 0.89 -7.50 6.27
CA LEU A 56 0.34 -8.85 6.42
C LEU A 56 1.42 -9.92 6.41
N GLU A 57 2.48 -9.72 5.64
CA GLU A 57 3.52 -10.72 5.43
C GLU A 57 4.82 -10.04 5.02
N GLY A 58 5.95 -10.59 5.49
CA GLY A 58 7.26 -10.10 5.12
C GLY A 58 7.74 -8.92 5.95
N GLU A 59 8.86 -8.34 5.51
CA GLU A 59 9.52 -7.24 6.19
C GLU A 59 9.85 -6.10 5.22
N PRO A 60 8.83 -5.34 4.81
CA PRO A 60 9.07 -4.20 3.90
C PRO A 60 9.78 -3.06 4.61
N THR A 61 10.45 -2.23 3.80
CA THR A 61 10.93 -0.93 4.24
C THR A 61 9.92 0.12 3.82
N ILE A 62 9.48 0.95 4.75
CA ILE A 62 8.47 1.99 4.49
C ILE A 62 9.09 3.35 4.69
N MET A 63 8.83 4.24 3.73
CA MET A 63 9.23 5.64 3.81
C MET A 63 7.95 6.49 3.98
N VAL A 64 7.96 7.35 4.98
CA VAL A 64 6.94 8.38 5.18
C VAL A 64 7.66 9.69 5.44
N GLY A 65 7.52 10.64 4.52
CA GLY A 65 8.29 11.88 4.57
C GLY A 65 9.78 11.59 4.49
N LYS A 66 10.53 12.00 5.49
CA LYS A 66 11.97 11.77 5.57
C LYS A 66 12.35 10.53 6.39
N GLU A 67 11.36 9.91 7.03
CA GLU A 67 11.60 8.71 7.83
C GLU A 67 11.55 7.47 6.94
N LYS A 68 12.48 6.57 7.17
CA LYS A 68 12.55 5.31 6.45
C LYS A 68 12.88 4.21 7.43
N GLN A 69 12.05 3.17 7.51
CA GLN A 69 12.23 2.13 8.51
C GLN A 69 11.75 0.78 7.99
N LYS A 70 12.49 -0.27 8.33
CA LYS A 70 12.07 -1.64 8.10
C LYS A 70 11.04 -2.02 9.16
N VAL A 71 9.93 -2.60 8.71
CA VAL A 71 8.82 -3.03 9.56
C VAL A 71 8.50 -4.50 9.29
N LYS A 72 7.58 -5.08 10.03
CA LYS A 72 7.25 -6.49 9.91
C LYS A 72 5.74 -6.72 10.02
N ALA A 73 5.32 -7.97 9.84
CA ALA A 73 3.91 -8.36 9.93
C ALA A 73 3.28 -7.85 11.23
N ASP A 74 2.02 -7.45 11.13
CA ASP A 74 1.21 -6.86 12.20
C ASP A 74 1.67 -5.47 12.67
N HIS A 75 2.53 -4.81 11.90
CA HIS A 75 2.79 -3.39 12.10
C HIS A 75 1.80 -2.57 11.25
N LEU A 76 1.24 -1.55 11.87
CA LEU A 76 0.43 -0.53 11.20
C LEU A 76 1.22 0.78 11.15
N ILE A 77 1.35 1.37 9.97
CA ILE A 77 2.10 2.59 9.75
C ILE A 77 1.15 3.67 9.25
N GLU A 78 1.05 4.77 9.96
CA GLU A 78 0.25 5.92 9.54
C GLU A 78 1.06 6.78 8.57
N SER A 79 0.40 7.19 7.47
CA SER A 79 0.98 8.13 6.51
C SER A 79 -0.01 9.24 6.25
N PRO A 80 0.23 10.43 6.82
CA PRO A 80 -0.69 11.57 6.66
C PRO A 80 -0.86 12.01 5.21
N ALA A 81 -2.00 12.61 4.92
CA ALA A 81 -2.31 13.16 3.60
C ALA A 81 -1.19 14.10 3.14
N LYS A 82 -0.88 14.03 1.85
CA LYS A 82 0.06 14.92 1.16
C LYS A 82 1.52 14.81 1.61
N ILE A 83 1.85 13.81 2.42
CA ILE A 83 3.24 13.51 2.78
C ILE A 83 3.74 12.41 1.83
N PRO A 84 4.89 12.59 1.17
CA PRO A 84 5.44 11.57 0.29
C PRO A 84 5.65 10.25 1.02
N HIS A 85 5.28 9.15 0.38
CA HIS A 85 5.51 7.84 0.94
C HIS A 85 5.86 6.81 -0.14
N CYS A 86 6.40 5.69 0.30
CA CYS A 86 6.82 4.61 -0.57
C CYS A 86 6.99 3.33 0.24
N ILE A 87 6.88 2.19 -0.43
CA ILE A 87 7.10 0.88 0.16
C ILE A 87 8.12 0.14 -0.71
N TYR A 88 9.15 -0.41 -0.08
CA TYR A 88 10.21 -1.16 -0.75
C TYR A 88 10.27 -2.58 -0.21
N ASN A 89 10.41 -3.55 -1.09
CA ASN A 89 10.78 -4.90 -0.66
C ASN A 89 12.27 -5.14 -0.98
N GLU A 90 13.12 -4.90 -0.01
CA GLU A 90 14.56 -5.08 -0.12
C GLU A 90 15.00 -6.47 0.37
N THR A 91 14.04 -7.39 0.54
CA THR A 91 14.30 -8.76 0.99
C THR A 91 14.15 -9.74 -0.18
N ASP A 92 14.49 -11.00 0.07
CA ASP A 92 14.28 -12.09 -0.89
C ASP A 92 12.95 -12.83 -0.68
N GLN A 93 12.11 -12.33 0.21
CA GLN A 93 10.81 -12.92 0.55
C GLN A 93 9.67 -12.06 0.01
N ILE A 94 8.48 -12.65 -0.12
CA ILE A 94 7.27 -11.93 -0.50
C ILE A 94 6.87 -10.97 0.62
N VAL A 95 6.44 -9.79 0.22
CA VAL A 95 5.84 -8.79 1.09
C VAL A 95 4.38 -8.60 0.71
N ARG A 96 3.48 -8.58 1.69
CA ARG A 96 2.07 -8.28 1.47
C ARG A 96 1.63 -7.18 2.44
N VAL A 97 0.96 -6.17 1.91
CA VAL A 97 0.54 -4.98 2.67
C VAL A 97 -0.87 -4.58 2.26
N LEU A 98 -1.70 -4.23 3.24
CA LEU A 98 -2.94 -3.52 2.98
C LEU A 98 -2.66 -2.02 3.00
N VAL A 99 -3.14 -1.33 1.97
CA VAL A 99 -3.10 0.11 1.87
C VAL A 99 -4.52 0.62 2.02
N VAL A 100 -4.79 1.36 3.10
CA VAL A 100 -6.14 1.84 3.40
C VAL A 100 -6.16 3.36 3.29
N LYS A 101 -6.95 3.86 2.36
CA LYS A 101 -7.13 5.30 2.11
C LYS A 101 -8.46 5.74 2.74
N VAL A 102 -8.39 6.69 3.66
CA VAL A 102 -9.54 7.14 4.45
C VAL A 102 -9.47 8.66 4.60
N PRO A 103 -10.47 9.36 4.04
CA PRO A 103 -11.58 8.91 3.22
C PRO A 103 -11.12 8.44 1.84
N LYS A 104 -12.03 7.85 1.06
CA LYS A 104 -11.72 7.50 -0.33
C LYS A 104 -11.27 8.75 -1.08
N PRO A 105 -10.12 8.72 -1.76
CA PRO A 105 -9.63 9.91 -2.47
C PRO A 105 -10.55 10.27 -3.65
N LYS A 106 -10.73 11.58 -3.84
CA LYS A 106 -11.50 12.13 -4.98
C LYS A 106 -10.60 12.43 -6.18
N SER A 107 -9.30 12.41 -5.98
CA SER A 107 -8.31 12.63 -7.03
C SER A 107 -7.25 11.54 -6.96
N GLU A 108 -6.49 11.41 -8.03
CA GLU A 108 -5.48 10.37 -8.14
C GLU A 108 -4.23 10.68 -7.32
N THR A 109 -3.52 9.60 -6.97
CA THR A 109 -2.18 9.66 -6.39
C THR A 109 -1.22 10.30 -7.39
N LYS A 110 -0.31 11.14 -6.89
CA LYS A 110 0.69 11.82 -7.73
C LYS A 110 2.07 11.25 -7.47
N LEU A 111 2.75 10.91 -8.55
CA LEU A 111 4.17 10.56 -8.49
C LEU A 111 5.01 11.81 -8.24
N LEU A 112 6.08 11.63 -7.54
CA LEU A 112 7.08 12.68 -7.30
C LEU A 112 8.12 12.70 -8.42
#